data_86c6b41a5be35e09c43840ba75ce9ee5
#
_entry.id   86c6b41a5be35e09c43840ba75ce9ee5
#
_cell.length_a   1.000
_cell.length_b   1.000
_cell.length_c   1.000
_cell.angle_alpha   90.00
_cell.angle_beta   90.00
_cell.angle_gamma   90.00
#
_symmetry.space_group_name_H-M   'P 1'
#
loop_
_entity.id
_entity.type
_entity.pdbx_description
1 polymer ?
#
loop_
_entity_poly.entity_id
_entity_poly.type
_entity_poly.pdbx_seq_one_letter_code
_entity_poly.pdbx_strand_id
1 'polypeptide(L)'
;MARTRTRGAQRTERERGQASVEFLGVLPAVLLVALAGWQIALTGQAVWLSGNAARVGARAQTVGGDPRAAARSALPSYLRRGLIVRGDGGRVSVRVTVPLLLRRWRMPIRVGASAALEQM
;
A
#
# COMPACT_ATOMS: atom_id res chain seq x y z
N MET A 1 13.33 -60.90 20.55
CA MET A 1 13.69 -60.06 19.39
C MET A 1 12.61 -59.01 19.04
N ALA A 2 12.07 -58.25 19.96
CA ALA A 2 10.98 -57.29 19.69
C ALA A 2 11.23 -55.85 20.24
N ARG A 3 12.51 -55.42 20.39
CA ARG A 3 12.83 -54.12 21.00
C ARG A 3 13.47 -53.07 20.09
N THR A 4 13.63 -53.36 18.80
CA THR A 4 14.33 -52.46 17.87
C THR A 4 13.41 -51.55 17.02
N ARG A 5 12.08 -51.78 17.02
CA ARG A 5 11.15 -50.99 16.18
C ARG A 5 10.65 -49.69 16.80
N THR A 6 10.72 -49.52 18.09
CA THR A 6 10.19 -48.34 18.79
C THR A 6 11.11 -47.11 18.76
N ARG A 7 12.43 -47.29 18.61
CA ARG A 7 13.35 -46.14 18.61
C ARG A 7 13.32 -45.33 17.32
N GLY A 8 13.05 -45.95 16.17
CA GLY A 8 12.96 -45.24 14.88
C GLY A 8 11.70 -44.35 14.78
N ALA A 9 10.56 -44.83 15.27
CA ALA A 9 9.32 -44.10 15.23
C ALA A 9 9.32 -42.84 16.14
N GLN A 10 9.93 -42.98 17.32
CA GLN A 10 10.06 -41.84 18.26
C GLN A 10 11.03 -40.76 17.77
N ARG A 11 12.03 -41.12 16.98
CA ARG A 11 12.98 -40.16 16.39
C ARG A 11 12.30 -39.33 15.29
N THR A 12 11.54 -39.95 14.43
CA THR A 12 10.79 -39.27 13.35
C THR A 12 9.70 -38.35 13.89
N GLU A 13 9.04 -38.71 15.00
CA GLU A 13 8.04 -37.82 15.63
C GLU A 13 8.70 -36.59 16.30
N ARG A 14 9.89 -36.76 16.93
CA ARG A 14 10.63 -35.62 17.49
C ARG A 14 11.15 -34.68 16.40
N GLU A 15 11.63 -35.19 15.28
CA GLU A 15 12.10 -34.41 14.14
C GLU A 15 10.95 -33.62 13.50
N ARG A 16 9.74 -34.22 13.39
CA ARG A 16 8.53 -33.53 12.92
C ARG A 16 8.08 -32.44 13.88
N GLY A 17 8.12 -32.68 15.19
CA GLY A 17 7.77 -31.68 16.21
C GLY A 17 8.72 -30.49 16.21
N GLN A 18 10.03 -30.73 16.02
CA GLN A 18 11.05 -29.68 15.94
C GLN A 18 10.87 -28.81 14.71
N ALA A 19 10.67 -29.39 13.53
CA ALA A 19 10.39 -28.65 12.30
C ALA A 19 9.13 -27.77 12.41
N SER A 20 8.08 -28.26 13.09
CA SER A 20 6.87 -27.49 13.33
C SER A 20 7.10 -26.28 14.25
N VAL A 21 7.92 -26.42 15.28
CA VAL A 21 8.28 -25.33 16.19
C VAL A 21 9.14 -24.28 15.49
N GLU A 22 10.10 -24.72 14.68
CA GLU A 22 10.93 -23.81 13.87
C GLU A 22 10.07 -23.04 12.85
N PHE A 23 9.13 -23.71 12.19
CA PHE A 23 8.18 -23.06 11.27
C PHE A 23 7.31 -22.03 11.97
N LEU A 24 6.77 -22.35 13.16
CA LEU A 24 6.00 -21.41 13.96
C LEU A 24 6.83 -20.21 14.40
N GLY A 25 8.12 -20.39 14.66
CA GLY A 25 9.04 -19.29 15.02
C GLY A 25 9.32 -18.35 13.83
N VAL A 26 9.39 -18.87 12.61
CA VAL A 26 9.64 -18.07 11.40
C VAL A 26 8.38 -17.40 10.87
N LEU A 27 7.21 -17.99 11.11
CA LEU A 27 5.93 -17.50 10.57
C LEU A 27 5.66 -16.01 10.87
N PRO A 28 5.82 -15.50 12.10
CA PRO A 28 5.60 -14.08 12.37
C PRO A 28 6.56 -13.17 11.59
N ALA A 29 7.80 -13.58 11.39
CA ALA A 29 8.76 -12.82 10.60
C ALA A 29 8.35 -12.75 9.11
N VAL A 30 7.93 -13.87 8.54
CA VAL A 30 7.42 -13.93 7.16
C VAL A 30 6.16 -13.06 7.00
N LEU A 31 5.25 -13.10 7.97
CA LEU A 31 4.05 -12.26 7.96
C LEU A 31 4.38 -10.77 8.02
N LEU A 32 5.37 -10.37 8.82
CA LEU A 32 5.82 -8.97 8.89
C LEU A 32 6.41 -8.50 7.56
N VAL A 33 7.24 -9.32 6.92
CA VAL A 33 7.81 -9.01 5.60
C VAL A 33 6.72 -8.91 4.54
N ALA A 34 5.76 -9.83 4.52
CA ALA A 34 4.63 -9.81 3.61
C ALA A 34 3.77 -8.55 3.81
N LEU A 35 3.51 -8.18 5.07
CA LEU A 35 2.76 -6.98 5.43
C LEU A 35 3.49 -5.70 5.00
N ALA A 36 4.80 -5.64 5.19
CA ALA A 36 5.62 -4.52 4.74
C ALA A 36 5.60 -4.38 3.21
N GLY A 37 5.76 -5.49 2.48
CA GLY A 37 5.65 -5.51 1.02
C GLY A 37 4.28 -5.07 0.52
N TRP A 38 3.22 -5.52 1.16
CA TRP A 38 1.85 -5.08 0.88
C TRP A 38 1.67 -3.57 1.08
N GLN A 39 2.22 -3.04 2.17
CA GLN A 39 2.13 -1.61 2.46
C GLN A 39 2.89 -0.75 1.44
N ILE A 40 4.06 -1.21 0.98
CA ILE A 40 4.83 -0.55 -0.09
C ILE A 40 4.03 -0.56 -1.39
N ALA A 41 3.41 -1.67 -1.75
CA ALA A 41 2.58 -1.79 -2.95
C ALA A 41 1.39 -0.82 -2.93
N LEU A 42 0.67 -0.71 -1.80
CA LEU A 42 -0.43 0.25 -1.64
C LEU A 42 0.05 1.70 -1.77
N THR A 43 1.21 2.01 -1.22
CA THR A 43 1.79 3.35 -1.30
C THR A 43 2.16 3.70 -2.74
N GLY A 44 2.82 2.78 -3.46
CA GLY A 44 3.15 2.95 -4.86
C GLY A 44 1.92 3.15 -5.75
N GLN A 45 0.88 2.37 -5.52
CA GLN A 45 -0.40 2.53 -6.22
C GLN A 45 -1.04 3.90 -5.95
N ALA A 46 -1.02 4.36 -4.71
CA ALA A 46 -1.57 5.67 -4.35
C ALA A 46 -0.80 6.83 -5.01
N VAL A 47 0.52 6.73 -5.11
CA VAL A 47 1.36 7.72 -5.83
C VAL A 47 1.00 7.74 -7.31
N TRP A 48 0.88 6.58 -7.95
CA TRP A 48 0.52 6.49 -9.37
C TRP A 48 -0.88 7.06 -9.64
N LEU A 49 -1.87 6.72 -8.82
CA LEU A 49 -3.24 7.23 -8.94
C LEU A 49 -3.31 8.74 -8.69
N SER A 50 -2.54 9.27 -7.73
CA SER A 50 -2.51 10.72 -7.48
C SER A 50 -1.86 11.48 -8.65
N GLY A 51 -0.85 10.90 -9.30
CA GLY A 51 -0.26 11.45 -10.53
C GLY A 51 -1.26 11.52 -11.68
N ASN A 52 -2.05 10.47 -11.88
CA ASN A 52 -3.11 10.46 -12.88
C ASN A 52 -4.19 11.50 -12.57
N ALA A 53 -4.66 11.57 -11.31
CA ALA A 53 -5.65 12.55 -10.89
C ALA A 53 -5.16 14.00 -11.05
N ALA A 54 -3.87 14.26 -10.80
CA ALA A 54 -3.27 15.58 -11.02
C ALA A 54 -3.30 15.98 -12.51
N ARG A 55 -3.00 15.06 -13.42
CA ARG A 55 -3.07 15.30 -14.87
C ARG A 55 -4.51 15.58 -15.33
N VAL A 56 -5.49 14.83 -14.83
CA VAL A 56 -6.90 15.03 -15.16
C VAL A 56 -7.37 16.40 -14.63
N GLY A 57 -6.98 16.76 -13.39
CA GLY A 57 -7.27 18.07 -12.81
C GLY A 57 -6.64 19.23 -13.59
N ALA A 58 -5.39 19.08 -14.02
CA ALA A 58 -4.70 20.09 -14.83
C ALA A 58 -5.39 20.31 -16.18
N ARG A 59 -5.84 19.24 -16.85
CA ARG A 59 -6.62 19.36 -18.08
C ARG A 59 -7.97 20.08 -17.86
N ALA A 60 -8.67 19.74 -16.77
CA ALA A 60 -9.92 20.42 -16.45
C ALA A 60 -9.71 21.92 -16.26
N GLN A 61 -8.62 22.32 -15.61
CA GLN A 61 -8.28 23.72 -15.38
C GLN A 61 -8.05 24.48 -16.72
N THR A 62 -7.39 23.87 -17.70
CA THR A 62 -7.11 24.51 -19.00
C THR A 62 -8.37 24.76 -19.82
N VAL A 63 -9.41 23.94 -19.66
CA VAL A 63 -10.69 24.12 -20.36
C VAL A 63 -11.74 24.89 -19.51
N GLY A 64 -11.31 25.50 -18.40
CA GLY A 64 -12.21 26.27 -17.53
C GLY A 64 -13.10 25.44 -16.63
N GLY A 65 -12.82 24.13 -16.47
CA GLY A 65 -13.52 23.23 -15.55
C GLY A 65 -12.98 23.27 -14.14
N ASP A 66 -13.67 22.55 -13.22
CA ASP A 66 -13.22 22.40 -11.84
C ASP A 66 -12.16 21.31 -11.70
N PRO A 67 -10.89 21.65 -11.41
CA PRO A 67 -9.81 20.69 -11.27
C PRO A 67 -10.00 19.74 -10.08
N ARG A 68 -10.69 20.21 -9.02
CA ARG A 68 -10.96 19.38 -7.84
C ARG A 68 -11.97 18.27 -8.14
N ALA A 69 -13.06 18.61 -8.82
CA ALA A 69 -14.07 17.64 -9.22
C ALA A 69 -13.49 16.61 -10.20
N ALA A 70 -12.70 17.05 -11.16
CA ALA A 70 -12.04 16.20 -12.14
C ALA A 70 -11.00 15.25 -11.48
N ALA A 71 -10.13 15.76 -10.60
CA ALA A 71 -9.19 14.94 -9.86
C ALA A 71 -9.90 13.92 -8.96
N ARG A 72 -10.99 14.33 -8.31
CA ARG A 72 -11.78 13.45 -7.44
C ARG A 72 -12.43 12.30 -8.22
N SER A 73 -12.93 12.54 -9.42
CA SER A 73 -13.53 11.51 -10.28
C SER A 73 -12.51 10.47 -10.75
N ALA A 74 -11.25 10.86 -10.89
CA ALA A 74 -10.16 9.99 -11.30
C ALA A 74 -9.62 9.08 -10.17
N LEU A 75 -10.07 9.26 -8.93
CA LEU A 75 -9.62 8.50 -7.76
C LEU A 75 -10.66 7.49 -7.28
N PRO A 76 -10.23 6.30 -6.84
CA PRO A 76 -11.09 5.36 -6.13
C PRO A 76 -11.67 5.96 -4.85
N SER A 77 -12.82 5.46 -4.42
CA SER A 77 -13.56 5.98 -3.25
C SER A 77 -12.75 6.01 -1.96
N TYR A 78 -11.88 5.01 -1.74
CA TYR A 78 -11.07 4.91 -0.52
C TYR A 78 -9.97 5.98 -0.43
N LEU A 79 -9.51 6.56 -1.54
CA LEU A 79 -8.53 7.65 -1.57
C LEU A 79 -9.17 9.04 -1.53
N ARG A 80 -10.48 9.15 -1.76
CA ARG A 80 -11.20 10.43 -1.79
C ARG A 80 -11.31 11.09 -0.41
N ARG A 81 -11.25 10.34 0.68
CA ARG A 81 -11.44 10.85 2.04
C ARG A 81 -10.37 11.81 2.53
N GLY A 82 -9.16 11.71 2.05
CA GLY A 82 -8.05 12.60 2.42
C GLY A 82 -7.53 13.44 1.26
N LEU A 83 -8.37 13.61 0.23
CA LEU A 83 -7.98 14.31 -0.99
C LEU A 83 -7.82 15.80 -0.74
N ILE A 84 -6.62 16.30 -1.02
CA ILE A 84 -6.29 17.73 -1.08
C ILE A 84 -5.85 18.05 -2.50
N VAL A 85 -6.60 18.93 -3.16
CA VAL A 85 -6.27 19.44 -4.49
C VAL A 85 -5.95 20.93 -4.38
N ARG A 86 -4.79 21.32 -4.85
CA ARG A 86 -4.38 22.72 -4.95
C ARG A 86 -4.04 23.03 -6.40
N GLY A 87 -4.67 24.05 -6.94
CA GLY A 87 -4.34 24.61 -8.26
C GLY A 87 -3.69 25.98 -8.07
N ASP A 88 -2.52 26.17 -8.65
CA ASP A 88 -1.82 27.45 -8.65
C ASP A 88 -1.05 27.60 -9.96
N GLY A 89 -1.27 28.74 -10.66
CA GLY A 89 -0.51 29.13 -11.84
C GLY A 89 -0.41 28.08 -12.97
N GLY A 90 -1.48 27.29 -13.21
CA GLY A 90 -1.47 26.22 -14.23
C GLY A 90 -0.93 24.88 -13.75
N ARG A 91 -0.53 24.79 -12.47
CA ARG A 91 -0.09 23.55 -11.84
C ARG A 91 -1.16 23.02 -10.89
N VAL A 92 -1.49 21.76 -11.01
CA VAL A 92 -2.40 21.07 -10.09
C VAL A 92 -1.61 20.06 -9.27
N SER A 93 -1.67 20.19 -7.94
CA SER A 93 -1.09 19.22 -7.01
C SER A 93 -2.20 18.44 -6.32
N VAL A 94 -2.04 17.13 -6.26
CA VAL A 94 -2.97 16.20 -5.62
C VAL A 94 -2.25 15.48 -4.50
N ARG A 95 -2.81 15.51 -3.30
CA ARG A 95 -2.35 14.73 -2.15
C ARG A 95 -3.45 13.79 -1.68
N VAL A 96 -3.08 12.55 -1.45
CA VAL A 96 -3.97 11.52 -0.94
C VAL A 96 -3.40 10.93 0.35
N THR A 97 -4.27 10.44 1.21
CA THR A 97 -3.87 9.73 2.43
C THR A 97 -3.94 8.24 2.17
N VAL A 98 -2.83 7.54 2.36
CA VAL A 98 -2.77 6.08 2.24
C VAL A 98 -3.33 5.44 3.51
N PRO A 99 -4.28 4.50 3.40
CA PRO A 99 -4.77 3.77 4.57
C PRO A 99 -3.67 2.87 5.11
N LEU A 100 -3.24 3.12 6.34
CA LEU A 100 -2.31 2.26 7.06
C LEU A 100 -3.08 1.14 7.76
N LEU A 101 -2.62 -0.10 7.59
CA LEU A 101 -3.18 -1.26 8.30
C LEU A 101 -3.01 -1.14 9.82
N LEU A 102 -1.95 -0.48 10.27
CA LEU A 102 -1.69 -0.17 11.68
C LEU A 102 -2.28 1.20 12.05
N ARG A 103 -3.60 1.29 12.11
CA ARG A 103 -4.34 2.50 12.51
C ARG A 103 -3.98 3.01 13.92
N ARG A 104 -3.27 2.21 14.70
CA ARG A 104 -2.87 2.52 16.08
C ARG A 104 -1.60 3.38 16.15
N TRP A 105 -0.78 3.40 15.12
CA TRP A 105 0.36 4.30 15.01
C TRP A 105 -0.09 5.55 14.25
N ARG A 106 -0.27 6.62 14.99
CA ARG A 106 -0.84 7.90 14.58
C ARG A 106 -0.03 8.67 13.52
N MET A 107 0.62 8.03 12.58
CA MET A 107 1.31 8.69 11.49
C MET A 107 0.53 8.52 10.18
N PRO A 108 -0.27 9.53 9.76
CA PRO A 108 -0.88 9.49 8.43
C PRO A 108 0.23 9.67 7.38
N ILE A 109 0.50 8.64 6.59
CA ILE A 109 1.35 8.77 5.41
C ILE A 109 0.53 9.47 4.34
N ARG A 110 0.96 10.67 3.97
CA ARG A 110 0.40 11.43 2.86
C ARG A 110 1.34 11.33 1.68
N VAL A 111 0.81 10.90 0.56
CA VAL A 111 1.52 10.88 -0.73
C VAL A 111 0.86 11.85 -1.67
N GLY A 112 1.65 12.47 -2.53
CA GLY A 112 1.14 13.44 -3.46
C GLY A 112 1.89 13.44 -4.77
N ALA A 113 1.24 13.96 -5.78
CA ALA A 113 1.81 14.22 -7.08
C ALA A 113 1.34 15.58 -7.59
N SER A 114 2.14 16.19 -8.44
CA SER A 114 1.78 17.43 -9.12
C SER A 114 1.94 17.27 -10.63
N ALA A 115 1.05 17.88 -11.37
CA ALA A 115 1.12 17.97 -12.82
C ALA A 115 0.97 19.43 -13.24
N ALA A 116 1.79 19.86 -14.18
CA ALA A 116 1.64 21.09 -14.91
C ALA A 116 1.48 20.75 -16.38
N LEU A 117 0.55 21.41 -17.05
CA LEU A 117 0.52 21.41 -18.51
C LEU A 117 1.45 22.53 -18.94
N GLU A 118 2.54 22.18 -19.60
CA GLU A 118 3.33 23.14 -20.33
C GLU A 118 2.44 23.73 -21.41
N GLN A 119 2.18 25.02 -21.30
CA GLN A 119 1.58 25.79 -22.38
C GLN A 119 2.65 25.97 -23.43
N MET A 120 2.56 25.15 -24.45
CA MET A 120 3.25 25.44 -25.70
C MET A 120 2.56 26.56 -26.44
#